data_c6616e43c369c2320a53893ff147ba07
#
_entry.id   c6616e43c369c2320a53893ff147ba07
#
_cell.length_a   1.000
_cell.length_b   1.000
_cell.length_c   1.000
_cell.angle_alpha   90.00
_cell.angle_beta   90.00
_cell.angle_gamma   90.00
#
_symmetry.space_group_name_H-M   'P 1'
#
loop_
_entity.id
_entity.type
_entity.pdbx_description
1 polymer ?
#
loop_
_entity_poly.entity_id
_entity_poly.type
_entity_poly.pdbx_seq_one_letter_code
_entity_poly.pdbx_strand_id
1 'polypeptide(L)'
;MKKAVLVLGIILSLSSCSVAGEIIGGTMKAAGNVVGSVINATGKVIAGIIGGKTGEVTIGDVKYKYSKAEVTISEEEAVVTGRISHNGSTKTNVLLEIPCQDKDGTELGYAKAVKSEFKKNENWSFKATLDNPQVRTCKMTELKISEIAEGSYVNDEESEK
;
A
#
# COMPACT_ATOMS: atom_id res chain seq x y z
N MET A 1 -71.40 -11.37 -29.39
CA MET A 1 -70.69 -10.72 -28.28
C MET A 1 -69.52 -11.58 -27.89
N LYS A 2 -68.30 -11.27 -28.36
CA LYS A 2 -67.11 -12.05 -28.12
C LYS A 2 -66.12 -11.13 -27.39
N LYS A 3 -65.87 -11.44 -26.14
CA LYS A 3 -64.86 -10.73 -25.33
C LYS A 3 -63.49 -11.34 -25.58
N ALA A 4 -62.62 -10.59 -26.18
CA ALA A 4 -61.21 -10.95 -26.30
C ALA A 4 -60.43 -10.57 -25.00
N VAL A 5 -59.84 -11.56 -24.37
CA VAL A 5 -58.96 -11.37 -23.24
C VAL A 5 -57.54 -11.27 -23.77
N LEU A 6 -56.96 -10.12 -23.62
CA LEU A 6 -55.57 -9.83 -24.02
C LEU A 6 -54.68 -10.14 -22.83
N VAL A 7 -53.97 -11.25 -22.91
CA VAL A 7 -52.95 -11.61 -21.91
C VAL A 7 -51.67 -10.92 -22.28
N LEU A 8 -51.30 -9.91 -21.49
CA LEU A 8 -50.01 -9.18 -21.63
C LEU A 8 -48.95 -9.96 -20.91
N GLY A 9 -48.15 -10.70 -21.67
CA GLY A 9 -46.98 -11.40 -21.14
C GLY A 9 -45.84 -10.41 -20.85
N ILE A 10 -45.54 -10.23 -19.58
CA ILE A 10 -44.34 -9.48 -19.16
C ILE A 10 -43.16 -10.39 -19.27
N ILE A 11 -42.34 -10.17 -20.29
CA ILE A 11 -41.03 -10.81 -20.44
C ILE A 11 -40.06 -10.04 -19.57
N LEU A 12 -39.74 -10.60 -18.39
CA LEU A 12 -38.63 -10.16 -17.58
C LEU A 12 -37.32 -10.64 -18.23
N SER A 13 -36.74 -9.79 -19.05
CA SER A 13 -35.38 -9.97 -19.53
C SER A 13 -34.39 -9.68 -18.38
N LEU A 14 -33.91 -10.75 -17.76
CA LEU A 14 -32.73 -10.69 -16.90
C LEU A 14 -31.53 -10.38 -17.76
N SER A 15 -31.19 -9.10 -17.90
CA SER A 15 -29.91 -8.66 -18.43
C SER A 15 -28.84 -9.00 -17.40
N SER A 16 -28.18 -10.12 -17.59
CA SER A 16 -26.93 -10.38 -16.93
C SER A 16 -25.89 -9.36 -17.44
N CYS A 17 -25.72 -8.27 -16.72
CA CYS A 17 -24.56 -7.40 -16.89
C CYS A 17 -23.33 -8.20 -16.47
N SER A 18 -22.66 -8.81 -17.43
CA SER A 18 -21.26 -9.15 -17.30
C SER A 18 -20.50 -7.83 -17.28
N VAL A 19 -20.17 -7.36 -16.10
CA VAL A 19 -19.24 -6.24 -15.91
C VAL A 19 -17.87 -6.77 -16.27
N ALA A 20 -17.50 -6.68 -17.54
CA ALA A 20 -16.11 -6.64 -17.94
C ALA A 20 -15.56 -5.34 -17.38
N GLY A 21 -14.83 -5.46 -16.27
CA GLY A 21 -14.21 -4.31 -15.63
C GLY A 21 -13.09 -3.77 -16.50
N GLU A 22 -13.39 -2.79 -17.33
CA GLU A 22 -12.37 -1.89 -17.83
C GLU A 22 -11.84 -1.08 -16.65
N ILE A 23 -10.61 -1.35 -16.28
CA ILE A 23 -9.85 -0.53 -15.34
C ILE A 23 -9.49 0.76 -16.07
N ILE A 24 -10.41 1.72 -16.01
CA ILE A 24 -10.11 3.09 -16.44
C ILE A 24 -9.17 3.66 -15.39
N GLY A 25 -7.93 3.91 -15.78
CA GLY A 25 -6.97 4.69 -15.02
C GLY A 25 -7.47 6.13 -14.85
N GLY A 26 -8.38 6.33 -13.90
CA GLY A 26 -8.84 7.64 -13.51
C GLY A 26 -7.81 8.27 -12.57
N THR A 27 -7.19 9.35 -13.01
CA THR A 27 -6.45 10.26 -12.13
C THR A 27 -7.43 10.91 -11.16
N MET A 28 -7.64 10.32 -10.00
CA MET A 28 -8.36 10.99 -8.92
C MET A 28 -7.44 11.99 -8.24
N LYS A 29 -7.59 13.26 -8.62
CA LYS A 29 -7.30 14.37 -7.73
C LYS A 29 -8.42 14.40 -6.69
N ALA A 30 -8.22 13.74 -5.57
CA ALA A 30 -9.07 13.90 -4.40
C ALA A 30 -8.18 13.96 -3.17
N ALA A 31 -8.18 15.10 -2.54
CA ALA A 31 -7.92 15.19 -1.12
C ALA A 31 -9.01 14.35 -0.43
N GLY A 32 -8.63 13.27 0.23
CA GLY A 32 -9.57 12.44 0.99
C GLY A 32 -9.52 10.96 0.56
N ASN A 33 -9.10 10.16 1.48
CA ASN A 33 -9.25 8.72 1.65
C ASN A 33 -9.83 7.95 0.45
N VAL A 34 -8.96 7.41 -0.39
CA VAL A 34 -9.36 6.36 -1.31
C VAL A 34 -8.95 5.01 -0.73
N VAL A 35 -9.86 4.38 -0.03
CA VAL A 35 -9.73 2.97 0.35
C VAL A 35 -10.34 2.15 -0.78
N GLY A 36 -9.55 1.85 -1.78
CA GLY A 36 -9.91 0.90 -2.83
C GLY A 36 -9.02 -0.34 -2.70
N SER A 37 -9.53 -1.41 -2.13
CA SER A 37 -8.84 -2.70 -2.18
C SER A 37 -9.12 -3.35 -3.53
N VAL A 38 -8.10 -3.58 -4.33
CA VAL A 38 -8.18 -4.36 -5.56
C VAL A 38 -7.58 -5.73 -5.30
N ILE A 39 -8.37 -6.79 -5.46
CA ILE A 39 -7.86 -8.16 -5.40
C ILE A 39 -7.25 -8.48 -6.76
N ASN A 40 -5.95 -8.77 -6.81
CA ASN A 40 -5.32 -9.23 -8.02
C ASN A 40 -5.48 -10.76 -8.20
N ALA A 41 -5.17 -11.26 -9.41
CA ALA A 41 -5.33 -12.67 -9.77
C ALA A 41 -4.51 -13.67 -8.91
N THR A 42 -3.65 -13.19 -8.02
CA THR A 42 -2.84 -14.00 -7.11
C THR A 42 -3.41 -14.08 -5.68
N GLY A 43 -4.63 -13.58 -5.46
CA GLY A 43 -5.27 -13.58 -4.14
C GLY A 43 -4.73 -12.52 -3.18
N LYS A 44 -3.77 -11.69 -3.59
CA LYS A 44 -3.23 -10.61 -2.78
C LYS A 44 -4.13 -9.37 -2.87
N VAL A 45 -4.47 -8.80 -1.75
CA VAL A 45 -5.23 -7.56 -1.67
C VAL A 45 -4.26 -6.39 -1.75
N ILE A 46 -4.47 -5.49 -2.71
CA ILE A 46 -3.71 -4.24 -2.78
C ILE A 46 -4.39 -3.24 -1.86
N ALA A 47 -3.67 -2.80 -0.85
CA ALA A 47 -4.14 -1.79 0.10
C ALA A 47 -3.92 -0.38 -0.44
N GLY A 48 -4.61 0.58 0.17
CA GLY A 48 -4.42 2.00 -0.12
C GLY A 48 -3.08 2.53 0.37
N ILE A 49 -2.51 3.47 -0.37
CA ILE A 49 -1.36 4.27 0.07
C ILE A 49 -1.79 5.73 0.22
N ILE A 50 -1.62 6.28 1.41
CA ILE A 50 -1.74 7.71 1.65
C ILE A 50 -0.40 8.38 1.32
N GLY A 51 -0.45 9.43 0.51
CA GLY A 51 0.73 10.11 -0.03
C GLY A 51 1.10 9.69 -1.46
N GLY A 52 0.36 8.73 -2.01
CA GLY A 52 0.57 8.26 -3.39
C GLY A 52 1.80 7.36 -3.56
N LYS A 53 1.97 6.87 -4.78
CA LYS A 53 3.09 5.97 -5.13
C LYS A 53 4.45 6.69 -5.25
N THR A 54 4.45 8.01 -5.28
CA THR A 54 5.65 8.87 -5.38
C THR A 54 5.43 10.13 -4.58
N GLY A 55 6.43 10.53 -3.83
CA GLY A 55 6.36 11.74 -3.02
C GLY A 55 7.69 12.09 -2.35
N GLU A 56 7.63 13.08 -1.48
CA GLU A 56 8.76 13.57 -0.68
C GLU A 56 8.31 13.79 0.77
N VAL A 57 9.17 13.42 1.71
CA VAL A 57 8.99 13.69 3.14
C VAL A 57 10.26 14.35 3.66
N THR A 58 10.11 15.40 4.45
CA THR A 58 11.24 16.06 5.12
C THR A 58 11.27 15.65 6.58
N ILE A 59 12.39 15.12 7.04
CA ILE A 59 12.63 14.74 8.44
C ILE A 59 13.85 15.52 8.92
N GLY A 60 13.65 16.47 9.84
CA GLY A 60 14.67 17.46 10.16
C GLY A 60 15.05 18.28 8.92
N ASP A 61 16.34 18.31 8.60
CA ASP A 61 16.87 19.02 7.41
C ASP A 61 17.05 18.09 6.20
N VAL A 62 16.68 16.82 6.31
CA VAL A 62 16.89 15.82 5.26
C VAL A 62 15.60 15.58 4.49
N LYS A 63 15.69 15.66 3.16
CA LYS A 63 14.61 15.33 2.25
C LYS A 63 14.73 13.88 1.79
N TYR A 64 13.66 13.13 1.96
CA TYR A 64 13.50 11.76 1.51
C TYR A 64 12.51 11.72 0.36
N LYS A 65 12.94 11.22 -0.79
CA LYS A 65 12.08 11.02 -1.97
C LYS A 65 11.76 9.55 -2.10
N TYR A 66 10.48 9.22 -2.17
CA TYR A 66 10.04 7.85 -2.41
C TYR A 66 9.33 7.72 -3.75
N SER A 67 9.38 6.53 -4.32
CA SER A 67 8.73 6.19 -5.57
C SER A 67 8.36 4.71 -5.63
N LYS A 68 7.40 4.38 -6.51
CA LYS A 68 6.88 3.02 -6.71
C LYS A 68 6.39 2.37 -5.42
N ALA A 69 5.86 3.18 -4.48
CA ALA A 69 5.32 2.66 -3.25
C ALA A 69 4.04 1.86 -3.52
N GLU A 70 3.97 0.66 -2.98
CA GLU A 70 2.82 -0.25 -3.05
C GLU A 70 2.64 -0.95 -1.71
N VAL A 71 1.37 -1.21 -1.34
CA VAL A 71 1.03 -2.05 -0.19
C VAL A 71 0.31 -3.28 -0.67
N THR A 72 0.80 -4.43 -0.29
CA THR A 72 0.18 -5.73 -0.56
C THR A 72 -0.15 -6.40 0.77
N ILE A 73 -1.35 -6.96 0.89
CA ILE A 73 -1.80 -7.67 2.09
C ILE A 73 -1.97 -9.13 1.73
N SER A 74 -1.44 -10.00 2.57
CA SER A 74 -1.68 -11.44 2.59
C SER A 74 -2.54 -11.82 3.81
N GLU A 75 -2.75 -13.12 4.01
CA GLU A 75 -3.48 -13.63 5.18
C GLU A 75 -2.71 -13.42 6.49
N GLU A 76 -1.41 -13.20 6.44
CA GLU A 76 -0.53 -13.12 7.60
C GLU A 76 0.04 -11.72 7.83
N GLU A 77 0.42 -11.02 6.75
CA GLU A 77 1.18 -9.77 6.83
C GLU A 77 0.74 -8.71 5.82
N ALA A 78 1.08 -7.47 6.12
CA ALA A 78 1.09 -6.36 5.18
C ALA A 78 2.52 -6.05 4.76
N VAL A 79 2.75 -5.96 3.45
CA VAL A 79 4.06 -5.66 2.86
C VAL A 79 4.00 -4.35 2.11
N VAL A 80 4.84 -3.39 2.50
CA VAL A 80 5.04 -2.13 1.79
C VAL A 80 6.35 -2.22 1.02
N THR A 81 6.28 -2.09 -0.30
CA THR A 81 7.46 -2.05 -1.15
C THR A 81 7.61 -0.68 -1.80
N GLY A 82 8.83 -0.34 -2.20
CA GLY A 82 9.09 0.91 -2.89
C GLY A 82 10.56 1.19 -3.05
N ARG A 83 10.85 2.42 -3.47
CA ARG A 83 12.21 2.96 -3.51
C ARG A 83 12.25 4.25 -2.73
N ILE A 84 13.33 4.47 -1.99
CA ILE A 84 13.55 5.70 -1.25
C ILE A 84 15.01 6.17 -1.41
N SER A 85 15.19 7.48 -1.48
CA SER A 85 16.50 8.12 -1.52
C SER A 85 16.50 9.37 -0.63
N HIS A 86 17.68 9.86 -0.23
CA HIS A 86 17.78 11.06 0.57
C HIS A 86 18.99 11.92 0.14
N ASN A 87 18.93 13.20 0.49
CA ASN A 87 20.01 14.17 0.19
C ASN A 87 20.95 14.46 1.38
N GLY A 88 20.70 13.85 2.54
CA GLY A 88 21.51 13.99 3.75
C GLY A 88 22.82 13.22 3.69
N SER A 89 23.56 13.21 4.80
CA SER A 89 24.76 12.39 4.96
C SER A 89 24.42 10.89 4.96
N THR A 90 25.42 10.06 4.66
CA THR A 90 25.31 8.60 4.80
C THR A 90 24.90 8.24 6.23
N LYS A 91 23.96 7.31 6.35
CA LYS A 91 23.43 6.80 7.62
C LYS A 91 23.76 5.32 7.75
N THR A 92 23.94 4.86 8.97
CA THR A 92 24.22 3.45 9.28
C THR A 92 23.10 2.86 10.15
N ASN A 93 22.86 1.56 10.02
CA ASN A 93 21.85 0.82 10.76
C ASN A 93 20.48 1.54 10.73
N VAL A 94 19.99 1.79 9.53
CA VAL A 94 18.79 2.59 9.30
C VAL A 94 17.55 1.73 9.45
N LEU A 95 16.61 2.18 10.28
CA LEU A 95 15.25 1.65 10.39
C LEU A 95 14.29 2.60 9.66
N LEU A 96 13.57 2.07 8.68
CA LEU A 96 12.43 2.70 8.03
C LEU A 96 11.16 2.16 8.68
N GLU A 97 10.29 3.04 9.13
CA GLU A 97 8.98 2.71 9.71
C GLU A 97 7.89 3.47 8.97
N ILE A 98 6.86 2.75 8.52
CA ILE A 98 5.73 3.29 7.77
C ILE A 98 4.45 2.97 8.55
N PRO A 99 3.72 3.97 9.10
CA PRO A 99 2.51 3.72 9.87
C PRO A 99 1.42 3.15 8.97
N CYS A 100 0.78 2.10 9.46
CA CYS A 100 -0.31 1.40 8.77
C CYS A 100 -1.58 1.39 9.62
N GLN A 101 -2.73 1.42 8.96
CA GLN A 101 -4.04 1.58 9.56
C GLN A 101 -5.03 0.56 9.02
N ASP A 102 -6.07 0.29 9.81
CA ASP A 102 -7.25 -0.46 9.39
C ASP A 102 -8.20 0.38 8.49
N LYS A 103 -9.36 -0.19 8.18
CA LYS A 103 -10.40 0.46 7.38
C LYS A 103 -11.02 1.70 8.05
N ASP A 104 -10.95 1.80 9.37
CA ASP A 104 -11.53 2.88 10.18
C ASP A 104 -10.49 3.98 10.48
N GLY A 105 -9.25 3.80 10.02
CA GLY A 105 -8.14 4.74 10.23
C GLY A 105 -7.42 4.56 11.56
N THR A 106 -7.69 3.46 12.28
CA THR A 106 -7.00 3.12 13.52
C THR A 106 -5.59 2.63 13.20
N GLU A 107 -4.57 3.19 13.84
CA GLU A 107 -3.18 2.76 13.67
C GLU A 107 -2.99 1.35 14.23
N LEU A 108 -2.50 0.44 13.39
CA LEU A 108 -2.24 -0.96 13.72
C LEU A 108 -0.76 -1.24 14.01
N GLY A 109 0.11 -0.29 13.71
CA GLY A 109 1.54 -0.40 13.87
C GLY A 109 2.32 0.12 12.66
N TYR A 110 3.58 -0.25 12.58
CA TYR A 110 4.51 0.22 11.57
C TYR A 110 5.02 -0.95 10.73
N ALA A 111 4.91 -0.84 9.41
CA ALA A 111 5.68 -1.70 8.52
C ALA A 111 7.15 -1.27 8.58
N LYS A 112 8.06 -2.22 8.77
CA LYS A 112 9.47 -1.95 9.08
C LYS A 112 10.40 -2.55 8.04
N ALA A 113 11.44 -1.81 7.68
CA ALA A 113 12.55 -2.28 6.87
C ALA A 113 13.87 -1.75 7.45
N VAL A 114 14.93 -2.54 7.33
CA VAL A 114 16.24 -2.18 7.86
C VAL A 114 17.28 -2.16 6.74
N LYS A 115 18.25 -1.27 6.86
CA LYS A 115 19.40 -1.20 5.95
C LYS A 115 20.66 -0.87 6.75
N SER A 116 21.70 -1.66 6.56
CA SER A 116 22.98 -1.48 7.27
C SER A 116 23.66 -0.15 6.93
N GLU A 117 23.63 0.25 5.66
CA GLU A 117 24.19 1.52 5.21
C GLU A 117 23.27 2.15 4.16
N PHE A 118 22.87 3.40 4.35
CA PHE A 118 22.08 4.17 3.42
C PHE A 118 22.85 5.41 2.97
N LYS A 119 23.45 5.34 1.77
CA LYS A 119 24.30 6.38 1.23
C LYS A 119 23.51 7.56 0.71
N LYS A 120 24.14 8.75 0.75
CA LYS A 120 23.59 9.96 0.14
C LYS A 120 23.24 9.71 -1.34
N ASN A 121 22.02 10.09 -1.75
CA ASN A 121 21.49 9.94 -3.12
C ASN A 121 21.39 8.48 -3.61
N GLU A 122 21.59 7.50 -2.76
CA GLU A 122 21.32 6.10 -3.09
C GLU A 122 19.82 5.87 -3.22
N ASN A 123 19.43 5.05 -4.20
CA ASN A 123 18.05 4.53 -4.31
C ASN A 123 17.96 3.19 -3.59
N TRP A 124 17.49 3.20 -2.35
CA TRP A 124 17.22 1.99 -1.60
C TRP A 124 15.85 1.41 -2.03
N SER A 125 15.85 0.21 -2.64
CA SER A 125 14.63 -0.59 -2.82
C SER A 125 14.32 -1.30 -1.51
N PHE A 126 13.22 -0.93 -0.86
CA PHE A 126 12.84 -1.48 0.44
C PHE A 126 11.66 -2.43 0.34
N LYS A 127 11.60 -3.38 1.26
CA LYS A 127 10.45 -4.20 1.60
C LYS A 127 10.22 -4.06 3.10
N ALA A 128 9.17 -3.38 3.50
CA ALA A 128 8.80 -3.18 4.90
C ALA A 128 7.61 -4.07 5.23
N THR A 129 7.65 -4.78 6.35
CA THR A 129 6.62 -5.73 6.75
C THR A 129 5.97 -5.34 8.07
N LEU A 130 4.70 -5.70 8.20
CA LEU A 130 3.92 -5.64 9.43
C LEU A 130 3.05 -6.89 9.51
N ASP A 131 3.26 -7.73 10.52
CA ASP A 131 2.51 -8.96 10.78
C ASP A 131 1.09 -8.62 11.26
N ASN A 132 0.28 -8.09 10.36
CA ASN A 132 -1.11 -7.74 10.64
C ASN A 132 -1.94 -7.74 9.35
N PRO A 133 -2.81 -8.74 9.14
CA PRO A 133 -3.66 -8.82 7.94
C PRO A 133 -4.84 -7.83 7.94
N GLN A 134 -5.08 -7.11 9.03
CA GLN A 134 -6.17 -6.12 9.12
C GLN A 134 -5.80 -4.78 8.51
N VAL A 135 -4.54 -4.56 8.13
CA VAL A 135 -4.09 -3.36 7.44
C VAL A 135 -4.91 -3.14 6.18
N ARG A 136 -5.31 -1.89 5.96
CA ARG A 136 -5.99 -1.46 4.72
C ARG A 136 -5.32 -0.29 4.06
N THR A 137 -4.50 0.45 4.81
CA THR A 137 -3.83 1.66 4.32
C THR A 137 -2.50 1.84 5.04
N CYS A 138 -1.45 2.26 4.33
CA CYS A 138 -0.20 2.72 4.93
C CYS A 138 0.13 4.14 4.46
N LYS A 139 0.70 4.95 5.34
CA LYS A 139 0.93 6.39 5.13
C LYS A 139 2.39 6.67 4.81
N MET A 140 2.73 6.83 3.54
CA MET A 140 4.07 7.21 3.11
C MET A 140 4.46 8.64 3.52
N THR A 141 3.49 9.52 3.72
CA THR A 141 3.74 10.91 4.18
C THR A 141 4.15 11.02 5.64
N GLU A 142 3.92 9.99 6.42
CA GLU A 142 4.23 9.92 7.86
C GLU A 142 5.35 8.92 8.17
N LEU A 143 6.12 8.49 7.14
CA LEU A 143 7.24 7.58 7.35
C LEU A 143 8.26 8.18 8.31
N LYS A 144 8.91 7.31 9.08
CA LYS A 144 9.98 7.65 10.01
C LYS A 144 11.26 6.95 9.57
N ILE A 145 12.38 7.62 9.76
CA ILE A 145 13.71 7.06 9.52
C ILE A 145 14.58 7.39 10.72
N SER A 146 15.09 6.37 11.34
CA SER A 146 15.99 6.46 12.50
C SER A 146 17.24 5.61 12.31
N GLU A 147 18.31 5.93 13.02
CA GLU A 147 19.48 5.08 13.14
C GLU A 147 19.33 4.28 14.43
N ILE A 148 19.51 2.96 14.35
CA ILE A 148 19.36 2.04 15.48
C ILE A 148 20.71 1.46 15.86
N ALA A 149 20.83 0.95 17.09
CA ALA A 149 22.06 0.28 17.53
C ALA A 149 22.28 -0.99 16.69
N GLU A 150 23.54 -1.29 16.40
CA GLU A 150 23.93 -2.50 15.69
C GLU A 150 23.40 -3.76 16.41
N GLY A 151 22.76 -4.67 15.67
CA GLY A 151 22.16 -5.89 16.22
C GLY A 151 20.78 -5.71 16.86
N SER A 152 20.22 -4.52 16.89
CA SER A 152 18.88 -4.27 17.46
C SER A 152 17.73 -4.83 16.60
N TYR A 153 18.00 -5.22 15.37
CA TYR A 153 17.05 -5.84 14.46
C TYR A 153 17.69 -7.04 13.78
N VAL A 154 17.15 -8.21 13.99
CA VAL A 154 17.48 -9.41 13.21
C VAL A 154 16.44 -9.47 12.08
N ASN A 155 16.90 -9.31 10.84
CA ASN A 155 16.06 -9.66 9.70
C ASN A 155 16.03 -11.17 9.61
N ASP A 156 14.87 -11.80 9.71
CA ASP A 156 14.65 -13.24 9.54
C ASP A 156 14.91 -13.73 8.09
N GLU A 157 15.43 -12.87 7.21
CA GLU A 157 15.64 -13.20 5.78
C GLU A 157 17.00 -13.86 5.47
N GLU A 158 17.86 -14.19 6.45
CA GLU A 158 19.17 -14.84 6.20
C GLU A 158 19.21 -16.36 6.45
N SER A 159 18.09 -17.05 6.50
CA SER A 159 18.06 -18.51 6.75
C SER A 159 17.72 -19.39 5.53
N GLU A 160 17.92 -18.93 4.29
CA GLU A 160 17.89 -19.81 3.11
C GLU A 160 19.20 -19.68 2.31
N LYS A 161 20.17 -20.51 2.67
CA LYS A 161 21.25 -20.99 1.81
C LYS A 161 21.22 -22.48 1.73
#